data_963c5f5cbd8e270854173b93202f0776
#
_entry.id   963c5f5cbd8e270854173b93202f0776
#
_cell.length_a   1.000
_cell.length_b   1.000
_cell.length_c   1.000
_cell.angle_alpha   90.00
_cell.angle_beta   90.00
_cell.angle_gamma   90.00
#
_symmetry.space_group_name_H-M   'P 1'
#
loop_
_entity.id
_entity.type
_entity.pdbx_description
1 polymer ?
#
loop_
_entity_poly.entity_id
_entity_poly.type
_entity_poly.pdbx_seq_one_letter_code
_entity_poly.pdbx_strand_id
1 'polypeptide(L)'
;NPLSLMAQAQIGLHQCALHLQQGQFVAAATDINKSFKLLRKNQKLHPDDVANLRLYASLKVAFGAVPDQYRWLVSIVTSLNGTIEEGLGELYSILKTTTPETNIYHKETLLYTALAEGRLNNKPAKGLQLLYTYLGKTPETKTVQYLMANLMIADGNNDGAITVLSKSVGAPGAAAIPFLDFMLGECKLFRGDTDADMPLKKFLAEHKGKHFIKEAHQKLAWFALLKGDRSGYYNHMQQILIKGANTTDEDQQAMVEAETHATPHPVLLRSRLYYDGGYYDKALSQLSQSLYDTMNQHAHRLEYLYRKGRILQ
;
A
#
# COMPACT_ATOMS: atom_id res chain seq x y z
N ASN A 1 -14.49 -18.49 -27.44
CA ASN A 1 -15.30 -18.13 -26.30
C ASN A 1 -14.61 -16.97 -25.56
N PRO A 2 -15.27 -15.79 -25.41
CA PRO A 2 -14.67 -14.62 -24.77
C PRO A 2 -14.22 -14.90 -23.35
N LEU A 3 -15.02 -15.60 -22.56
CA LEU A 3 -14.70 -15.96 -21.18
C LEU A 3 -13.42 -16.79 -21.06
N SER A 4 -13.13 -17.68 -22.03
CA SER A 4 -11.93 -18.52 -22.00
C SER A 4 -10.65 -17.68 -22.18
N LEU A 5 -10.62 -16.75 -23.14
CA LEU A 5 -9.46 -15.90 -23.39
C LEU A 5 -9.24 -14.93 -22.19
N MET A 6 -10.30 -14.34 -21.68
CA MET A 6 -10.26 -13.45 -20.52
C MET A 6 -9.78 -14.20 -19.27
N ALA A 7 -10.33 -15.37 -18.97
CA ALA A 7 -9.92 -16.16 -17.80
C ALA A 7 -8.44 -16.58 -17.88
N GLN A 8 -7.96 -17.01 -19.04
CA GLN A 8 -6.53 -17.31 -19.25
C GLN A 8 -5.65 -16.07 -19.01
N ALA A 9 -6.09 -14.90 -19.49
CA ALA A 9 -5.36 -13.66 -19.26
C ALA A 9 -5.34 -13.29 -17.77
N GLN A 10 -6.46 -13.42 -17.07
CA GLN A 10 -6.55 -13.13 -15.64
C GLN A 10 -5.67 -14.06 -14.82
N ILE A 11 -5.65 -15.36 -15.11
CA ILE A 11 -4.75 -16.33 -14.47
C ILE A 11 -3.30 -15.90 -14.69
N GLY A 12 -2.92 -15.54 -15.93
CA GLY A 12 -1.57 -15.07 -16.22
C GLY A 12 -1.18 -13.79 -15.47
N LEU A 13 -2.12 -12.86 -15.26
CA LEU A 13 -1.89 -11.67 -14.44
C LEU A 13 -1.67 -12.02 -12.96
N HIS A 14 -2.40 -13.00 -12.41
CA HIS A 14 -2.15 -13.48 -11.06
C HIS A 14 -0.79 -14.18 -10.94
N GLN A 15 -0.38 -14.97 -11.94
CA GLN A 15 0.95 -15.57 -12.00
C GLN A 15 2.04 -14.51 -12.07
N CYS A 16 1.86 -13.49 -12.89
CA CYS A 16 2.76 -12.33 -12.94
C CYS A 16 2.94 -11.69 -11.55
N ALA A 17 1.85 -11.44 -10.82
CA ALA A 17 1.92 -10.87 -9.48
C ALA A 17 2.70 -11.78 -8.50
N LEU A 18 2.50 -13.10 -8.56
CA LEU A 18 3.26 -14.06 -7.75
C LEU A 18 4.75 -14.06 -8.10
N HIS A 19 5.08 -14.04 -9.40
CA HIS A 19 6.47 -13.98 -9.85
C HIS A 19 7.16 -12.66 -9.42
N LEU A 20 6.45 -11.53 -9.46
CA LEU A 20 6.98 -10.26 -8.94
C LEU A 20 7.28 -10.34 -7.44
N GLN A 21 6.38 -10.93 -6.64
CA GLN A 21 6.59 -11.12 -5.20
C GLN A 21 7.79 -12.04 -4.89
N GLN A 22 8.14 -12.93 -5.82
CA GLN A 22 9.29 -13.84 -5.70
C GLN A 22 10.58 -13.28 -6.33
N GLY A 23 10.55 -12.05 -6.85
CA GLY A 23 11.70 -11.45 -7.55
C GLY A 23 12.00 -12.06 -8.92
N GLN A 24 11.07 -12.83 -9.49
CA GLN A 24 11.22 -13.53 -10.79
C GLN A 24 10.77 -12.63 -11.93
N PHE A 25 11.47 -11.52 -12.15
CA PHE A 25 11.06 -10.47 -13.08
C PHE A 25 10.90 -10.92 -14.54
N VAL A 26 11.73 -11.84 -15.02
CA VAL A 26 11.64 -12.37 -16.41
C VAL A 26 10.37 -13.20 -16.60
N ALA A 27 10.02 -14.05 -15.63
CA ALA A 27 8.79 -14.83 -15.66
C ALA A 27 7.56 -13.90 -15.59
N ALA A 28 7.57 -12.91 -14.69
CA ALA A 28 6.51 -11.91 -14.59
C ALA A 28 6.31 -11.14 -15.92
N ALA A 29 7.40 -10.71 -16.56
CA ALA A 29 7.35 -10.03 -17.85
C ALA A 29 6.77 -10.93 -18.96
N THR A 30 7.07 -12.22 -18.93
CA THR A 30 6.50 -13.19 -19.88
C THR A 30 5.01 -13.37 -19.69
N ASP A 31 4.56 -13.49 -18.43
CA ASP A 31 3.13 -13.67 -18.09
C ASP A 31 2.30 -12.44 -18.45
N ILE A 32 2.78 -11.24 -18.13
CA ILE A 32 2.05 -10.01 -18.48
C ILE A 32 1.94 -9.85 -20.00
N ASN A 33 3.00 -10.15 -20.76
CA ASN A 33 2.98 -10.09 -22.22
C ASN A 33 1.97 -11.09 -22.82
N LYS A 34 1.97 -12.33 -22.33
CA LYS A 34 1.02 -13.36 -22.76
C LYS A 34 -0.43 -12.93 -22.45
N SER A 35 -0.66 -12.46 -21.24
CA SER A 35 -1.99 -12.00 -20.80
C SER A 35 -2.47 -10.82 -21.64
N PHE A 36 -1.61 -9.85 -21.91
CA PHE A 36 -1.93 -8.71 -22.74
C PHE A 36 -2.33 -9.13 -24.17
N LYS A 37 -1.58 -10.05 -24.79
CA LYS A 37 -1.92 -10.58 -26.12
C LYS A 37 -3.28 -11.28 -26.13
N LEU A 38 -3.62 -12.02 -25.07
CA LEU A 38 -4.93 -12.67 -24.95
C LEU A 38 -6.06 -11.64 -24.81
N LEU A 39 -5.89 -10.61 -23.96
CA LEU A 39 -6.87 -9.53 -23.80
C LEU A 39 -7.07 -8.76 -25.10
N ARG A 40 -5.98 -8.42 -25.81
CA ARG A 40 -6.04 -7.74 -27.10
C ARG A 40 -6.74 -8.58 -28.19
N LYS A 41 -6.49 -9.88 -28.19
CA LYS A 41 -7.19 -10.82 -29.10
C LYS A 41 -8.68 -10.85 -28.76
N ASN A 42 -9.02 -10.96 -27.46
CA ASN A 42 -10.40 -10.99 -27.02
C ASN A 42 -11.13 -9.69 -27.37
N GLN A 43 -10.48 -8.53 -27.16
CA GLN A 43 -11.02 -7.21 -27.50
C GLN A 43 -11.40 -7.08 -28.97
N LYS A 44 -10.59 -7.66 -29.89
CA LYS A 44 -10.87 -7.64 -31.32
C LYS A 44 -12.05 -8.52 -31.69
N LEU A 45 -12.23 -9.65 -31.01
CA LEU A 45 -13.30 -10.63 -31.29
C LEU A 45 -14.61 -10.26 -30.58
N HIS A 46 -14.53 -9.61 -29.44
CA HIS A 46 -15.64 -9.31 -28.53
C HIS A 46 -15.44 -7.89 -27.95
N PRO A 47 -15.65 -6.82 -28.73
CA PRO A 47 -15.33 -5.44 -28.31
C PRO A 47 -16.12 -4.96 -27.10
N ASP A 48 -17.30 -5.51 -26.85
CA ASP A 48 -18.21 -5.11 -25.77
C ASP A 48 -18.10 -6.02 -24.52
N ASP A 49 -17.13 -6.93 -24.48
CA ASP A 49 -16.91 -7.80 -23.32
C ASP A 49 -16.36 -6.99 -22.12
N VAL A 50 -17.24 -6.61 -21.20
CA VAL A 50 -16.92 -5.82 -20.01
C VAL A 50 -15.84 -6.48 -19.15
N ALA A 51 -15.84 -7.81 -19.04
CA ALA A 51 -14.83 -8.55 -18.28
C ALA A 51 -13.42 -8.33 -18.87
N ASN A 52 -13.32 -8.29 -20.18
CA ASN A 52 -12.07 -8.02 -20.89
C ASN A 52 -11.70 -6.54 -20.83
N LEU A 53 -12.66 -5.65 -21.10
CA LEU A 53 -12.46 -4.20 -21.10
C LEU A 53 -11.86 -3.70 -19.79
N ARG A 54 -12.40 -4.12 -18.64
CA ARG A 54 -11.89 -3.72 -17.32
C ARG A 54 -10.44 -4.13 -17.07
N LEU A 55 -10.06 -5.35 -17.44
CA LEU A 55 -8.68 -5.83 -17.28
C LEU A 55 -7.73 -5.08 -18.20
N TYR A 56 -8.16 -4.86 -19.44
CA TYR A 56 -7.36 -4.14 -20.43
C TYR A 56 -7.15 -2.68 -20.02
N ALA A 57 -8.19 -2.01 -19.57
CA ALA A 57 -8.11 -0.65 -19.03
C ALA A 57 -7.20 -0.56 -17.77
N SER A 58 -7.32 -1.54 -16.86
CA SER A 58 -6.47 -1.61 -15.68
C SER A 58 -4.99 -1.76 -16.03
N LEU A 59 -4.66 -2.54 -17.07
CA LEU A 59 -3.29 -2.66 -17.56
C LEU A 59 -2.77 -1.35 -18.18
N LYS A 60 -3.62 -0.58 -18.88
CA LYS A 60 -3.24 0.76 -19.39
C LYS A 60 -2.88 1.70 -18.23
N VAL A 61 -3.69 1.72 -17.17
CA VAL A 61 -3.38 2.51 -15.97
C VAL A 61 -2.05 2.07 -15.35
N ALA A 62 -1.87 0.75 -15.15
CA ALA A 62 -0.65 0.21 -14.56
C ALA A 62 0.59 0.57 -15.40
N PHE A 63 0.49 0.45 -16.72
CA PHE A 63 1.57 0.84 -17.64
C PHE A 63 1.85 2.35 -17.57
N GLY A 64 0.80 3.18 -17.57
CA GLY A 64 0.92 4.63 -17.46
C GLY A 64 1.58 5.08 -16.14
N ALA A 65 1.48 4.27 -15.09
CA ALA A 65 2.10 4.52 -13.79
C ALA A 65 3.59 4.12 -13.73
N VAL A 66 4.11 3.39 -14.73
CA VAL A 66 5.54 3.04 -14.79
C VAL A 66 6.36 4.30 -15.03
N PRO A 67 7.38 4.61 -14.19
CA PRO A 67 8.25 5.75 -14.40
C PRO A 67 8.93 5.72 -15.79
N ASP A 68 9.09 6.88 -16.42
CA ASP A 68 9.59 7.02 -17.79
C ASP A 68 10.92 6.30 -18.02
N GLN A 69 11.80 6.33 -17.06
CA GLN A 69 13.10 5.66 -17.08
C GLN A 69 13.03 4.13 -17.23
N TYR A 70 11.87 3.51 -16.87
CA TYR A 70 11.65 2.06 -16.96
C TYR A 70 10.66 1.66 -18.07
N ARG A 71 9.96 2.61 -18.72
CA ARG A 71 8.96 2.32 -19.76
C ARG A 71 9.56 1.57 -20.94
N TRP A 72 10.82 1.87 -21.30
CA TRP A 72 11.50 1.17 -22.39
C TRP A 72 11.65 -0.34 -22.12
N LEU A 73 11.91 -0.75 -20.86
CA LEU A 73 11.99 -2.16 -20.49
C LEU A 73 10.65 -2.88 -20.72
N VAL A 74 9.56 -2.22 -20.32
CA VAL A 74 8.21 -2.79 -20.51
C VAL A 74 7.83 -2.81 -21.97
N SER A 75 8.19 -1.80 -22.76
CA SER A 75 7.91 -1.74 -24.20
C SER A 75 8.67 -2.77 -25.03
N ILE A 76 9.88 -3.18 -24.63
CA ILE A 76 10.64 -4.25 -25.27
C ILE A 76 9.95 -5.60 -25.08
N VAL A 77 9.38 -5.83 -23.90
CA VAL A 77 8.79 -7.12 -23.54
C VAL A 77 7.33 -7.20 -23.96
N THR A 78 6.62 -6.07 -23.96
CA THR A 78 5.20 -6.00 -24.26
C THR A 78 4.93 -4.96 -25.36
N SER A 79 3.91 -5.22 -26.18
CA SER A 79 3.36 -4.19 -27.06
C SER A 79 2.30 -3.32 -26.35
N LEU A 80 2.31 -3.32 -25.01
CA LEU A 80 1.39 -2.54 -24.18
C LEU A 80 1.82 -1.08 -24.20
N ASN A 81 0.88 -0.22 -24.48
CA ASN A 81 0.97 1.23 -24.35
C ASN A 81 -0.32 1.73 -23.71
N GLY A 82 -0.29 2.88 -23.11
CA GLY A 82 -1.43 3.51 -22.47
C GLY A 82 -1.00 4.53 -21.45
N THR A 83 -1.92 5.36 -21.06
CA THR A 83 -1.74 6.35 -19.99
C THR A 83 -2.69 6.09 -18.84
N ILE A 84 -2.42 6.71 -17.70
CA ILE A 84 -3.33 6.64 -16.54
C ILE A 84 -4.70 7.21 -16.94
N GLU A 85 -4.73 8.32 -17.66
CA GLU A 85 -5.96 9.00 -18.09
C GLU A 85 -6.79 8.14 -19.04
N GLU A 86 -6.16 7.50 -20.04
CA GLU A 86 -6.86 6.61 -20.97
C GLU A 86 -7.49 5.43 -20.24
N GLY A 87 -6.71 4.73 -19.41
CA GLY A 87 -7.22 3.59 -18.66
C GLY A 87 -8.33 3.95 -17.67
N LEU A 88 -8.18 5.07 -16.95
CA LEU A 88 -9.23 5.57 -16.06
C LEU A 88 -10.47 5.99 -16.83
N GLY A 89 -10.33 6.65 -18.00
CA GLY A 89 -11.45 7.01 -18.85
C GLY A 89 -12.29 5.79 -19.27
N GLU A 90 -11.63 4.69 -19.64
CA GLU A 90 -12.29 3.43 -19.99
C GLU A 90 -12.97 2.78 -18.77
N LEU A 91 -12.32 2.75 -17.60
CA LEU A 91 -12.92 2.23 -16.36
C LEU A 91 -14.15 3.03 -15.94
N TYR A 92 -14.11 4.37 -16.02
CA TYR A 92 -15.28 5.21 -15.76
C TYR A 92 -16.40 5.00 -16.79
N SER A 93 -16.07 4.75 -18.04
CA SER A 93 -17.09 4.41 -19.07
C SER A 93 -17.83 3.13 -18.70
N ILE A 94 -17.11 2.10 -18.24
CA ILE A 94 -17.71 0.86 -17.76
C ILE A 94 -18.65 1.13 -16.58
N LEU A 95 -18.20 1.90 -15.58
CA LEU A 95 -19.01 2.22 -14.40
C LEU A 95 -20.28 3.02 -14.74
N LYS A 96 -20.27 3.84 -15.80
CA LYS A 96 -21.43 4.59 -16.26
C LYS A 96 -22.45 3.72 -17.01
N THR A 97 -21.98 2.68 -17.68
CA THR A 97 -22.83 1.82 -18.55
C THR A 97 -23.29 0.54 -17.88
N THR A 98 -22.78 0.24 -16.66
CA THR A 98 -23.13 -0.96 -15.89
C THR A 98 -23.62 -0.61 -14.49
N THR A 99 -24.35 -1.54 -13.87
CA THR A 99 -24.72 -1.50 -12.44
C THR A 99 -24.43 -2.86 -11.81
N PRO A 100 -24.43 -2.97 -10.47
CA PRO A 100 -24.22 -4.28 -9.80
C PRO A 100 -25.23 -5.35 -10.24
N GLU A 101 -26.45 -4.92 -10.62
CA GLU A 101 -27.54 -5.81 -11.07
C GLU A 101 -27.35 -6.26 -12.52
N THR A 102 -26.79 -5.40 -13.37
CA THR A 102 -26.60 -5.67 -14.81
C THR A 102 -25.27 -6.34 -15.12
N ASN A 103 -24.26 -6.21 -14.24
CA ASN A 103 -22.94 -6.77 -14.51
C ASN A 103 -22.19 -7.17 -13.23
N ILE A 104 -21.84 -8.45 -13.14
CA ILE A 104 -21.14 -9.04 -11.99
C ILE A 104 -19.74 -8.41 -11.73
N TYR A 105 -19.12 -7.81 -12.74
CA TYR A 105 -17.81 -7.16 -12.62
C TYR A 105 -17.90 -5.68 -12.24
N HIS A 106 -19.10 -5.11 -12.06
CA HIS A 106 -19.26 -3.70 -11.70
C HIS A 106 -18.53 -3.34 -10.40
N LYS A 107 -18.74 -4.11 -9.33
CA LYS A 107 -18.06 -3.87 -8.03
C LYS A 107 -16.53 -3.98 -8.15
N GLU A 108 -16.04 -4.97 -8.88
CA GLU A 108 -14.60 -5.15 -9.09
C GLU A 108 -14.01 -4.00 -9.89
N THR A 109 -14.72 -3.55 -10.95
CA THR A 109 -14.32 -2.35 -11.72
C THR A 109 -14.27 -1.11 -10.84
N LEU A 110 -15.24 -0.94 -9.95
CA LEU A 110 -15.26 0.15 -8.97
C LEU A 110 -14.02 0.14 -8.07
N LEU A 111 -13.67 -1.03 -7.51
CA LEU A 111 -12.50 -1.16 -6.64
C LEU A 111 -11.20 -0.87 -7.39
N TYR A 112 -11.05 -1.36 -8.62
CA TYR A 112 -9.89 -1.06 -9.46
C TYR A 112 -9.79 0.43 -9.79
N THR A 113 -10.92 1.07 -10.15
CA THR A 113 -10.95 2.49 -10.45
C THR A 113 -10.58 3.34 -9.23
N ALA A 114 -11.11 3.01 -8.05
CA ALA A 114 -10.80 3.72 -6.82
C ALA A 114 -9.31 3.58 -6.44
N LEU A 115 -8.75 2.37 -6.56
CA LEU A 115 -7.33 2.13 -6.31
C LEU A 115 -6.45 2.88 -7.32
N ALA A 116 -6.80 2.82 -8.61
CA ALA A 116 -6.09 3.49 -9.68
C ALA A 116 -6.08 5.02 -9.49
N GLU A 117 -7.22 5.63 -9.19
CA GLU A 117 -7.30 7.06 -8.88
C GLU A 117 -6.45 7.42 -7.66
N GLY A 118 -6.58 6.66 -6.58
CA GLY A 118 -5.94 7.01 -5.31
C GLY A 118 -4.43 6.77 -5.28
N ARG A 119 -3.97 5.65 -5.84
CA ARG A 119 -2.57 5.21 -5.71
C ARG A 119 -1.73 5.45 -6.97
N LEU A 120 -2.29 5.29 -8.15
CA LEU A 120 -1.55 5.44 -9.40
C LEU A 120 -1.70 6.84 -10.00
N ASN A 121 -2.88 7.46 -9.87
CA ASN A 121 -3.13 8.85 -10.28
C ASN A 121 -2.87 9.87 -9.16
N ASN A 122 -2.44 9.41 -7.98
CA ASN A 122 -2.14 10.25 -6.80
C ASN A 122 -3.29 11.19 -6.38
N LYS A 123 -4.54 10.69 -6.45
CA LYS A 123 -5.75 11.42 -6.05
C LYS A 123 -6.58 10.59 -5.05
N PRO A 124 -6.05 10.34 -3.83
CA PRO A 124 -6.69 9.44 -2.85
C PRO A 124 -8.09 9.91 -2.43
N ALA A 125 -8.30 11.22 -2.27
CA ALA A 125 -9.62 11.77 -1.98
C ALA A 125 -10.66 11.42 -3.05
N LYS A 126 -10.27 11.44 -4.35
CA LYS A 126 -11.15 11.06 -5.46
C LYS A 126 -11.48 9.57 -5.45
N GLY A 127 -10.49 8.72 -5.16
CA GLY A 127 -10.69 7.29 -4.98
C GLY A 127 -11.64 6.98 -3.82
N LEU A 128 -11.49 7.66 -2.67
CA LEU A 128 -12.39 7.56 -1.52
C LEU A 128 -13.81 8.03 -1.86
N GLN A 129 -13.95 9.18 -2.53
CA GLN A 129 -15.24 9.70 -2.97
C GLN A 129 -16.00 8.68 -3.82
N LEU A 130 -15.30 8.02 -4.73
CA LEU A 130 -15.87 6.98 -5.58
C LEU A 130 -16.40 5.81 -4.74
N LEU A 131 -15.62 5.30 -3.78
CA LEU A 131 -16.07 4.24 -2.88
C LEU A 131 -17.28 4.67 -2.04
N TYR A 132 -17.26 5.88 -1.49
CA TYR A 132 -18.37 6.40 -0.67
C TYR A 132 -19.67 6.54 -1.45
N THR A 133 -19.58 6.96 -2.71
CA THR A 133 -20.74 7.13 -3.58
C THR A 133 -21.46 5.80 -3.86
N TYR A 134 -20.70 4.72 -4.07
CA TYR A 134 -21.26 3.43 -4.47
C TYR A 134 -21.44 2.44 -3.32
N LEU A 135 -20.60 2.51 -2.29
CA LEU A 135 -20.57 1.52 -1.19
C LEU A 135 -20.87 2.14 0.18
N GLY A 136 -21.06 3.46 0.25
CA GLY A 136 -21.20 4.16 1.52
C GLY A 136 -19.89 4.27 2.30
N LYS A 137 -19.98 4.86 3.50
CA LYS A 137 -18.79 5.14 4.35
C LYS A 137 -18.41 3.98 5.29
N THR A 138 -19.20 2.92 5.31
CA THR A 138 -18.94 1.75 6.18
C THR A 138 -18.58 0.56 5.31
N PRO A 139 -17.39 -0.02 5.47
CA PRO A 139 -17.00 -1.18 4.67
C PRO A 139 -17.82 -2.41 5.05
N GLU A 140 -18.31 -3.14 4.06
CA GLU A 140 -19.06 -4.39 4.23
C GLU A 140 -18.16 -5.62 4.20
N THR A 141 -17.00 -5.51 3.57
CA THR A 141 -16.04 -6.61 3.40
C THR A 141 -14.63 -6.17 3.79
N LYS A 142 -13.79 -7.12 4.17
CA LYS A 142 -12.38 -6.86 4.51
C LYS A 142 -11.58 -6.26 3.34
N THR A 143 -11.92 -6.61 2.10
CA THR A 143 -11.30 -6.03 0.90
C THR A 143 -11.64 -4.54 0.77
N VAL A 144 -12.91 -4.16 0.99
CA VAL A 144 -13.34 -2.76 0.99
C VAL A 144 -12.72 -2.01 2.17
N GLN A 145 -12.66 -2.64 3.35
CA GLN A 145 -12.00 -2.10 4.54
C GLN A 145 -10.52 -1.79 4.27
N TYR A 146 -9.79 -2.75 3.69
CA TYR A 146 -8.41 -2.56 3.27
C TYR A 146 -8.26 -1.36 2.32
N LEU A 147 -9.08 -1.31 1.27
CA LEU A 147 -8.98 -0.28 0.24
C LEU A 147 -9.31 1.10 0.79
N MET A 148 -10.38 1.23 1.59
CA MET A 148 -10.72 2.50 2.25
C MET A 148 -9.60 2.98 3.15
N ALA A 149 -9.06 2.10 4.02
CA ALA A 149 -7.97 2.45 4.92
C ALA A 149 -6.70 2.85 4.14
N ASN A 150 -6.35 2.10 3.09
CA ASN A 150 -5.20 2.40 2.24
C ASN A 150 -5.30 3.78 1.58
N LEU A 151 -6.49 4.14 1.09
CA LEU A 151 -6.73 5.45 0.48
C LEU A 151 -6.76 6.57 1.53
N MET A 152 -7.31 6.31 2.73
CA MET A 152 -7.29 7.28 3.83
C MET A 152 -5.86 7.57 4.30
N ILE A 153 -5.02 6.55 4.43
CA ILE A 153 -3.60 6.71 4.76
C ILE A 153 -2.90 7.56 3.69
N ALA A 154 -3.14 7.27 2.41
CA ALA A 154 -2.58 8.04 1.31
C ALA A 154 -3.05 9.51 1.27
N ASP A 155 -4.24 9.79 1.80
CA ASP A 155 -4.83 11.14 1.92
C ASP A 155 -4.40 11.87 3.21
N GLY A 156 -3.54 11.26 4.03
CA GLY A 156 -3.13 11.81 5.33
C GLY A 156 -4.22 11.72 6.42
N ASN A 157 -5.33 11.04 6.15
CA ASN A 157 -6.45 10.85 7.08
C ASN A 157 -6.24 9.60 7.95
N ASN A 158 -5.23 9.64 8.80
CA ASN A 158 -4.88 8.51 9.65
C ASN A 158 -5.98 8.16 10.69
N ASP A 159 -6.69 9.16 11.24
CA ASP A 159 -7.79 8.94 12.18
C ASP A 159 -8.97 8.21 11.51
N GLY A 160 -9.28 8.57 10.27
CA GLY A 160 -10.25 7.85 9.45
C GLY A 160 -9.83 6.40 9.20
N ALA A 161 -8.57 6.17 8.88
CA ALA A 161 -8.01 4.83 8.68
C ALA A 161 -8.13 3.98 9.95
N ILE A 162 -7.76 4.51 11.13
CA ILE A 162 -7.91 3.81 12.42
C ILE A 162 -9.38 3.47 12.67
N THR A 163 -10.29 4.41 12.42
CA THR A 163 -11.73 4.21 12.63
C THR A 163 -12.26 3.07 11.75
N VAL A 164 -11.84 3.02 10.49
CA VAL A 164 -12.23 1.96 9.54
C VAL A 164 -11.60 0.62 9.94
N LEU A 165 -10.31 0.58 10.23
CA LEU A 165 -9.57 -0.64 10.56
C LEU A 165 -10.00 -1.27 11.90
N SER A 166 -10.47 -0.47 12.85
CA SER A 166 -10.94 -0.96 14.16
C SER A 166 -12.30 -1.67 14.10
N LYS A 167 -13.02 -1.59 12.98
CA LYS A 167 -14.32 -2.25 12.84
C LYS A 167 -14.16 -3.74 12.57
N SER A 168 -14.99 -4.56 13.22
CA SER A 168 -15.16 -5.96 12.82
C SER A 168 -16.01 -6.02 11.56
N VAL A 169 -15.47 -6.57 10.48
CA VAL A 169 -16.09 -6.58 9.16
C VAL A 169 -16.08 -8.00 8.58
N GLY A 170 -17.15 -8.33 7.85
CA GLY A 170 -17.34 -9.60 7.18
C GLY A 170 -18.26 -10.56 7.93
N ALA A 171 -18.71 -11.61 7.23
CA ALA A 171 -19.56 -12.65 7.82
C ALA A 171 -18.81 -13.44 8.91
N PRO A 172 -19.52 -14.02 9.88
CA PRO A 172 -18.91 -14.95 10.82
C PRO A 172 -18.16 -16.08 10.08
N GLY A 173 -16.91 -16.34 10.48
CA GLY A 173 -16.05 -17.33 9.81
C GLY A 173 -15.33 -16.83 8.54
N ALA A 174 -15.50 -15.59 8.13
CA ALA A 174 -14.71 -15.01 7.03
C ALA A 174 -13.21 -15.07 7.32
N ALA A 175 -12.41 -15.42 6.29
CA ALA A 175 -10.96 -15.52 6.41
C ALA A 175 -10.34 -14.25 7.01
N ALA A 176 -9.39 -14.42 7.93
CA ALA A 176 -8.62 -13.32 8.46
C ALA A 176 -7.73 -12.72 7.37
N ILE A 177 -7.56 -11.40 7.41
CA ILE A 177 -6.53 -10.68 6.64
C ILE A 177 -5.60 -10.03 7.66
N PRO A 178 -4.56 -10.73 8.13
CA PRO A 178 -3.68 -10.22 9.19
C PRO A 178 -3.06 -8.86 8.86
N PHE A 179 -2.88 -8.55 7.58
CA PHE A 179 -2.34 -7.28 7.14
C PHE A 179 -3.18 -6.06 7.56
N LEU A 180 -4.49 -6.23 7.83
CA LEU A 180 -5.32 -5.16 8.39
C LEU A 180 -4.88 -4.80 9.83
N ASP A 181 -4.46 -5.80 10.61
CA ASP A 181 -3.90 -5.58 11.95
C ASP A 181 -2.55 -4.86 11.87
N PHE A 182 -1.70 -5.20 10.89
CA PHE A 182 -0.47 -4.47 10.63
C PHE A 182 -0.75 -2.98 10.35
N MET A 183 -1.64 -2.69 9.39
CA MET A 183 -2.04 -1.31 9.06
C MET A 183 -2.61 -0.56 10.27
N LEU A 184 -3.44 -1.22 11.08
CA LEU A 184 -4.00 -0.62 12.29
C LEU A 184 -2.90 -0.25 13.29
N GLY A 185 -1.95 -1.16 13.52
CA GLY A 185 -0.84 -0.94 14.43
C GLY A 185 0.07 0.20 13.97
N GLU A 186 0.36 0.27 12.68
CA GLU A 186 1.13 1.35 12.08
C GLU A 186 0.42 2.71 12.23
N CYS A 187 -0.86 2.79 11.87
CA CYS A 187 -1.65 4.00 12.03
C CYS A 187 -1.72 4.47 13.49
N LYS A 188 -1.89 3.55 14.43
CA LYS A 188 -1.86 3.84 15.88
C LYS A 188 -0.50 4.33 16.35
N LEU A 189 0.58 3.73 15.86
CA LEU A 189 1.94 4.17 16.15
C LEU A 189 2.18 5.60 15.65
N PHE A 190 1.73 5.91 14.45
CA PHE A 190 1.81 7.25 13.85
C PHE A 190 1.02 8.28 14.66
N ARG A 191 -0.12 7.91 15.24
CA ARG A 191 -0.89 8.80 16.12
C ARG A 191 -0.28 8.94 17.53
N GLY A 192 0.56 7.99 17.93
CA GLY A 192 1.19 7.92 19.24
C GLY A 192 0.35 7.21 20.30
N ASP A 193 -0.56 6.31 19.88
CA ASP A 193 -1.42 5.53 20.78
C ASP A 193 -0.60 4.59 21.65
N THR A 194 -1.08 4.38 22.88
CA THR A 194 -0.38 3.58 23.89
C THR A 194 -0.50 2.07 23.68
N ASP A 195 -1.40 1.64 22.82
CA ASP A 195 -1.74 0.26 22.48
C ASP A 195 -1.41 -0.10 21.02
N ALA A 196 -0.55 0.68 20.36
CA ALA A 196 -0.15 0.47 18.97
C ALA A 196 0.58 -0.87 18.74
N ASP A 197 1.20 -1.42 19.76
CA ASP A 197 1.90 -2.71 19.71
C ASP A 197 0.95 -3.92 19.63
N MET A 198 -0.27 -3.80 20.15
CA MET A 198 -1.21 -4.93 20.20
C MET A 198 -1.56 -5.47 18.81
N PRO A 199 -2.03 -4.65 17.85
CA PRO A 199 -2.32 -5.15 16.51
C PRO A 199 -1.06 -5.58 15.75
N LEU A 200 0.11 -4.97 15.95
CA LEU A 200 1.37 -5.41 15.34
C LEU A 200 1.77 -6.81 15.83
N LYS A 201 1.65 -7.08 17.13
CA LYS A 201 1.90 -8.41 17.71
C LYS A 201 0.90 -9.44 17.19
N LYS A 202 -0.37 -9.06 17.05
CA LYS A 202 -1.40 -9.92 16.46
C LYS A 202 -1.06 -10.27 15.02
N PHE A 203 -0.67 -9.28 14.21
CA PHE A 203 -0.18 -9.52 12.85
C PHE A 203 0.95 -10.55 12.83
N LEU A 204 2.01 -10.38 13.63
CA LEU A 204 3.13 -11.31 13.70
C LEU A 204 2.74 -12.73 14.14
N ALA A 205 1.70 -12.87 14.95
CA ALA A 205 1.20 -14.19 15.41
C ALA A 205 0.38 -14.91 14.33
N GLU A 206 -0.39 -14.18 13.54
CA GLU A 206 -1.36 -14.76 12.59
C GLU A 206 -0.84 -14.82 11.15
N HIS A 207 0.12 -13.97 10.79
CA HIS A 207 0.64 -13.89 9.42
C HIS A 207 1.51 -15.10 9.08
N LYS A 208 1.19 -15.76 7.95
CA LYS A 208 1.91 -16.96 7.48
C LYS A 208 2.94 -16.65 6.39
N GLY A 209 2.94 -15.42 5.86
CA GLY A 209 3.89 -14.96 4.83
C GLY A 209 5.26 -14.59 5.42
N LYS A 210 6.13 -14.09 4.55
CA LYS A 210 7.49 -13.64 4.90
C LYS A 210 7.68 -12.12 4.75
N HIS A 211 6.74 -11.42 4.08
CA HIS A 211 6.79 -9.98 3.85
C HIS A 211 6.21 -9.23 5.04
N PHE A 212 6.67 -8.00 5.25
CA PHE A 212 6.26 -7.09 6.33
C PHE A 212 6.61 -7.57 7.74
N ILE A 213 7.35 -8.69 7.88
CA ILE A 213 7.78 -9.22 9.19
C ILE A 213 8.86 -8.33 9.80
N LYS A 214 9.86 -7.95 9.00
CA LYS A 214 10.94 -7.08 9.45
C LYS A 214 10.41 -5.69 9.78
N GLU A 215 9.57 -5.15 8.92
CA GLU A 215 8.92 -3.87 9.15
C GLU A 215 8.05 -3.89 10.42
N ALA A 216 7.27 -4.94 10.66
CA ALA A 216 6.48 -5.07 11.88
C ALA A 216 7.36 -5.08 13.14
N HIS A 217 8.50 -5.78 13.11
CA HIS A 217 9.48 -5.74 14.21
C HIS A 217 10.11 -4.35 14.35
N GLN A 218 10.38 -3.63 13.25
CA GLN A 218 10.86 -2.25 13.30
C GLN A 218 9.85 -1.31 13.98
N LYS A 219 8.58 -1.39 13.62
CA LYS A 219 7.52 -0.59 14.27
C LYS A 219 7.42 -0.91 15.77
N LEU A 220 7.52 -2.18 16.16
CA LEU A 220 7.55 -2.58 17.57
C LEU A 220 8.81 -2.10 18.29
N ALA A 221 9.97 -2.10 17.64
CA ALA A 221 11.18 -1.51 18.19
C ALA A 221 11.02 0.00 18.44
N TRP A 222 10.48 0.74 17.45
CA TRP A 222 10.20 2.16 17.62
C TRP A 222 9.20 2.43 18.75
N PHE A 223 8.15 1.61 18.85
CA PHE A 223 7.20 1.71 19.96
C PHE A 223 7.90 1.53 21.32
N ALA A 224 8.72 0.48 21.46
CA ALA A 224 9.50 0.23 22.68
C ALA A 224 10.45 1.41 23.02
N LEU A 225 11.18 1.91 22.03
CA LEU A 225 12.08 3.06 22.20
C LEU A 225 11.32 4.31 22.69
N LEU A 226 10.15 4.60 22.12
CA LEU A 226 9.32 5.75 22.51
C LEU A 226 8.69 5.61 23.90
N LYS A 227 8.60 4.39 24.43
CA LYS A 227 8.20 4.07 25.81
C LYS A 227 9.37 4.06 26.79
N GLY A 228 10.60 4.25 26.31
CA GLY A 228 11.81 4.17 27.13
C GLY A 228 12.33 2.75 27.35
N ASP A 229 11.69 1.75 26.73
CA ASP A 229 12.12 0.34 26.81
C ASP A 229 13.23 0.06 25.78
N ARG A 230 14.48 0.33 26.19
CA ARG A 230 15.64 0.06 25.34
C ARG A 230 15.86 -1.45 25.11
N SER A 231 15.56 -2.29 26.09
CA SER A 231 15.70 -3.74 25.96
C SER A 231 14.74 -4.28 24.89
N GLY A 232 13.47 -3.87 24.94
CA GLY A 232 12.47 -4.19 23.91
C GLY A 232 12.90 -3.71 22.52
N TYR A 233 13.45 -2.49 22.42
CA TYR A 233 13.99 -1.98 21.16
C TYR A 233 15.03 -2.92 20.55
N TYR A 234 16.08 -3.24 21.30
CA TYR A 234 17.16 -4.11 20.81
C TYR A 234 16.69 -5.54 20.53
N ASN A 235 15.77 -6.08 21.33
CA ASN A 235 15.17 -7.39 21.07
C ASN A 235 14.45 -7.42 19.72
N HIS A 236 13.66 -6.41 19.39
CA HIS A 236 13.00 -6.33 18.10
C HIS A 236 13.98 -6.12 16.94
N MET A 237 15.03 -5.30 17.12
CA MET A 237 16.12 -5.15 16.13
C MET A 237 16.81 -6.48 15.83
N GLN A 238 17.06 -7.31 16.84
CA GLN A 238 17.61 -8.67 16.64
C GLN A 238 16.62 -9.57 15.85
N GLN A 239 15.31 -9.46 16.07
CA GLN A 239 14.35 -10.24 15.31
C GLN A 239 14.35 -9.85 13.80
N ILE A 240 14.61 -8.59 13.46
CA ILE A 240 14.74 -8.13 12.06
C ILE A 240 15.86 -8.87 11.32
N LEU A 241 17.00 -9.13 12.01
CA LEU A 241 18.14 -9.79 11.40
C LEU A 241 17.86 -11.25 11.03
N ILE A 242 16.97 -11.93 11.78
CA ILE A 242 16.76 -13.39 11.67
C ILE A 242 15.40 -13.80 11.10
N LYS A 243 14.40 -12.92 11.03
CA LYS A 243 13.05 -13.26 10.60
C LYS A 243 12.63 -12.48 9.34
N GLY A 244 11.70 -13.06 8.59
CA GLY A 244 11.13 -12.42 7.40
C GLY A 244 12.05 -12.48 6.18
N ALA A 245 11.62 -11.84 5.09
CA ALA A 245 12.36 -11.72 3.83
C ALA A 245 12.71 -10.25 3.54
N ASN A 246 13.67 -10.00 2.64
CA ASN A 246 14.09 -8.66 2.20
C ASN A 246 13.53 -8.37 0.79
N THR A 247 12.25 -8.62 0.57
CA THR A 247 11.64 -8.51 -0.76
C THR A 247 10.82 -7.24 -0.96
N THR A 248 10.37 -6.62 0.13
CA THR A 248 9.72 -5.29 0.09
C THR A 248 10.75 -4.22 0.45
N ASP A 249 10.53 -2.99 -0.05
CA ASP A 249 11.42 -1.87 0.26
C ASP A 249 11.41 -1.55 1.77
N GLU A 250 10.27 -1.73 2.43
CA GLU A 250 10.09 -1.50 3.86
C GLU A 250 10.86 -2.53 4.70
N ASP A 251 10.79 -3.84 4.32
CA ASP A 251 11.57 -4.89 4.99
C ASP A 251 13.08 -4.68 4.76
N GLN A 252 13.49 -4.20 3.57
CA GLN A 252 14.89 -3.84 3.29
C GLN A 252 15.35 -2.66 4.16
N GLN A 253 14.55 -1.60 4.27
CA GLN A 253 14.86 -0.45 5.13
C GLN A 253 14.96 -0.85 6.60
N ALA A 254 14.05 -1.73 7.07
CA ALA A 254 14.12 -2.27 8.43
C ALA A 254 15.42 -3.05 8.65
N MET A 255 15.84 -3.86 7.67
CA MET A 255 17.12 -4.61 7.74
C MET A 255 18.30 -3.69 7.81
N VAL A 256 18.38 -2.66 6.95
CA VAL A 256 19.46 -1.67 6.97
C VAL A 256 19.53 -0.95 8.33
N GLU A 257 18.39 -0.56 8.91
CA GLU A 257 18.38 0.06 10.25
C GLU A 257 18.93 -0.89 11.32
N ALA A 258 18.55 -2.17 11.29
CA ALA A 258 19.04 -3.15 12.25
C ALA A 258 20.53 -3.43 12.12
N GLU A 259 21.07 -3.47 10.90
CA GLU A 259 22.50 -3.68 10.62
C GLU A 259 23.38 -2.49 11.02
N THR A 260 22.86 -1.27 10.90
CA THR A 260 23.64 -0.06 11.26
C THR A 260 23.80 0.12 12.76
N HIS A 261 23.01 -0.58 13.58
CA HIS A 261 22.99 -0.45 15.06
C HIS A 261 22.78 0.98 15.57
N ALA A 262 22.37 1.90 14.71
CA ALA A 262 22.12 3.28 15.06
C ALA A 262 20.74 3.42 15.70
N THR A 263 20.69 3.79 16.97
CA THR A 263 19.42 4.03 17.67
C THR A 263 18.89 5.41 17.27
N PRO A 264 17.67 5.53 16.75
CA PRO A 264 17.07 6.82 16.43
C PRO A 264 16.95 7.72 17.66
N HIS A 265 17.05 9.03 17.44
CA HIS A 265 16.76 9.99 18.51
C HIS A 265 15.23 9.99 18.78
N PRO A 266 14.76 9.70 20.02
CA PRO A 266 13.32 9.46 20.26
C PRO A 266 12.40 10.61 19.84
N VAL A 267 12.83 11.87 20.04
CA VAL A 267 12.03 13.04 19.65
C VAL A 267 11.96 13.19 18.13
N LEU A 268 13.07 12.95 17.42
CA LEU A 268 13.09 12.99 15.94
C LEU A 268 12.26 11.86 15.37
N LEU A 269 12.33 10.66 15.96
CA LEU A 269 11.49 9.53 15.59
C LEU A 269 10.01 9.87 15.79
N ARG A 270 9.63 10.45 16.93
CA ARG A 270 8.25 10.86 17.19
C ARG A 270 7.76 11.90 16.17
N SER A 271 8.59 12.89 15.85
CA SER A 271 8.27 13.87 14.79
C SER A 271 8.06 13.20 13.44
N ARG A 272 8.92 12.22 13.09
CA ARG A 272 8.76 11.41 11.87
C ARG A 272 7.41 10.70 11.84
N LEU A 273 7.07 9.96 12.90
CA LEU A 273 5.85 9.18 12.96
C LEU A 273 4.60 10.07 12.87
N TYR A 274 4.61 11.22 13.51
CA TYR A 274 3.52 12.20 13.36
C TYR A 274 3.41 12.71 11.91
N TYR A 275 4.55 13.01 11.27
CA TYR A 275 4.56 13.43 9.87
C TYR A 275 4.01 12.34 8.94
N ASP A 276 4.47 11.09 9.11
CA ASP A 276 4.03 9.94 8.32
C ASP A 276 2.52 9.66 8.49
N GLY A 277 1.96 10.01 9.65
CA GLY A 277 0.51 9.93 9.94
C GLY A 277 -0.30 11.15 9.52
N GLY A 278 0.30 12.18 8.90
CA GLY A 278 -0.40 13.42 8.50
C GLY A 278 -0.64 14.42 9.64
N TYR A 279 -0.03 14.21 10.82
CA TYR A 279 -0.16 15.12 11.97
C TYR A 279 0.93 16.19 11.95
N TYR A 280 0.95 17.04 10.92
CA TYR A 280 2.05 17.98 10.64
C TYR A 280 2.30 18.96 11.78
N ASP A 281 1.25 19.53 12.39
CA ASP A 281 1.40 20.44 13.54
C ASP A 281 2.02 19.74 14.74
N LYS A 282 1.61 18.49 15.03
CA LYS A 282 2.22 17.71 16.10
C LYS A 282 3.67 17.35 15.77
N ALA A 283 3.98 17.03 14.53
CA ALA A 283 5.34 16.74 14.08
C ALA A 283 6.25 17.96 14.26
N LEU A 284 5.78 19.14 13.85
CA LEU A 284 6.52 20.39 13.97
C LEU A 284 6.72 20.79 15.45
N SER A 285 5.70 20.60 16.29
CA SER A 285 5.79 20.93 17.72
C SER A 285 6.88 20.12 18.47
N GLN A 286 7.30 18.95 17.96
CA GLN A 286 8.42 18.19 18.51
C GLN A 286 9.77 18.87 18.22
N LEU A 287 9.87 19.71 17.21
CA LEU A 287 11.12 20.25 16.69
C LEU A 287 11.38 21.69 17.19
N SER A 288 11.55 21.82 18.51
CA SER A 288 11.89 23.12 19.14
C SER A 288 13.35 23.53 18.89
N GLN A 289 13.64 24.83 18.91
CA GLN A 289 15.01 25.34 18.80
C GLN A 289 15.87 24.84 19.99
N SER A 290 15.33 24.78 21.19
CA SER A 290 16.04 24.26 22.38
C SER A 290 16.46 22.82 22.21
N LEU A 291 15.66 21.97 21.53
CA LEU A 291 16.06 20.61 21.19
C LEU A 291 17.28 20.61 20.27
N TYR A 292 17.28 21.44 19.21
CA TYR A 292 18.40 21.55 18.28
C TYR A 292 19.70 21.94 18.99
N ASP A 293 19.61 22.90 19.90
CA ASP A 293 20.77 23.43 20.62
C ASP A 293 21.41 22.38 21.57
N THR A 294 20.60 21.43 22.06
CA THR A 294 21.09 20.31 22.92
C THR A 294 21.63 19.13 22.16
N MET A 295 21.49 19.07 20.83
CA MET A 295 21.97 17.96 20.02
C MET A 295 23.48 17.99 19.84
N ASN A 296 24.19 17.00 20.40
CA ASN A 296 25.67 16.89 20.30
C ASN A 296 26.12 16.13 19.05
N GLN A 297 25.26 15.27 18.48
CA GLN A 297 25.59 14.47 17.30
C GLN A 297 25.22 15.22 16.02
N HIS A 298 26.19 15.34 15.10
CA HIS A 298 25.97 16.01 13.79
C HIS A 298 24.85 15.34 12.99
N ALA A 299 24.78 14.03 13.01
CA ALA A 299 23.71 13.27 12.33
C ALA A 299 22.30 13.67 12.81
N HIS A 300 22.11 13.83 14.12
CA HIS A 300 20.82 14.25 14.67
C HIS A 300 20.46 15.68 14.29
N ARG A 301 21.44 16.60 14.21
CA ARG A 301 21.22 17.97 13.73
C ARG A 301 20.80 18.01 12.26
N LEU A 302 21.44 17.20 11.41
CA LEU A 302 21.04 17.08 10.00
C LEU A 302 19.64 16.50 9.86
N GLU A 303 19.34 15.44 10.61
CA GLU A 303 18.01 14.84 10.63
C GLU A 303 16.95 15.86 11.09
N TYR A 304 17.21 16.63 12.15
CA TYR A 304 16.32 17.68 12.61
C TYR A 304 16.02 18.70 11.50
N LEU A 305 17.04 19.22 10.82
CA LEU A 305 16.87 20.20 9.74
C LEU A 305 16.09 19.62 8.57
N TYR A 306 16.40 18.39 8.18
CA TYR A 306 15.70 17.66 7.12
C TYR A 306 14.21 17.50 7.45
N ARG A 307 13.89 17.03 8.67
CA ARG A 307 12.48 16.83 9.07
C ARG A 307 11.72 18.15 9.15
N LYS A 308 12.35 19.18 9.74
CA LYS A 308 11.72 20.51 9.82
C LYS A 308 11.42 21.07 8.42
N GLY A 309 12.38 20.94 7.50
CA GLY A 309 12.18 21.36 6.09
C GLY A 309 11.05 20.59 5.42
N ARG A 310 10.99 19.24 5.60
CA ARG A 310 9.94 18.39 5.03
C ARG A 310 8.53 18.72 5.56
N ILE A 311 8.40 19.08 6.84
CA ILE A 311 7.10 19.43 7.44
C ILE A 311 6.61 20.79 6.97
N LEU A 312 7.52 21.74 6.70
CA LEU A 312 7.19 23.10 6.27
C LEU A 312 6.92 23.22 4.75
N GLN A 313 7.18 22.19 3.98
CA GLN A 313 6.97 22.10 2.53
C GLN A 313 5.53 21.73 2.17
#